data_841d9c8d545296a4fa989999d721ff08
#
_entry.id   841d9c8d545296a4fa989999d721ff08
#
_cell.length_a   1.000
_cell.length_b   1.000
_cell.length_c   1.000
_cell.angle_alpha   90.00
_cell.angle_beta   90.00
_cell.angle_gamma   90.00
#
_symmetry.space_group_name_H-M   'P 1'
#
loop_
_entity.id
_entity.type
_entity.pdbx_description
1 polymer ?
#
loop_
_entity_poly.entity_id
_entity_poly.type
_entity_poly.pdbx_seq_one_letter_code
_entity_poly.pdbx_strand_id
1 'polypeptide(L)'
;ITWRVPWKQKKLQRTFSAMLAVLLDGGVPEAEAVRLAGDSTANEICRRRAQQVIAALEKGIKLDDAVRLFDDSGEFHWRLTNATHAHGGFLNALRGWHEALDAKAFQQEEAATHVLTSGLVILNGLVVALIATAMFGILIAILKGVLDAT
;
A
#
# COMPACT_ATOMS: atom_id res chain seq x y z
N ILE A 1 -0.78 12.30 -5.23
CA ILE A 1 -0.51 12.15 -3.78
C ILE A 1 -0.67 10.69 -3.34
N THR A 2 -1.59 9.92 -3.92
CA THR A 2 -1.92 8.54 -3.52
C THR A 2 -0.81 7.51 -3.76
N TRP A 3 0.11 7.73 -4.69
CA TRP A 3 1.19 6.80 -5.03
C TRP A 3 2.32 6.74 -3.98
N ARG A 4 2.47 7.77 -3.14
CA ARG A 4 3.50 7.79 -2.09
C ARG A 4 3.17 6.93 -0.86
N VAL A 5 1.96 6.39 -0.79
CA VAL A 5 1.51 5.57 0.33
C VAL A 5 1.73 4.10 0.00
N PRO A 6 2.69 3.40 0.64
CA PRO A 6 3.16 2.08 0.20
C PRO A 6 2.07 1.00 0.16
N TRP A 7 1.12 1.01 1.11
CA TRP A 7 0.03 0.01 1.10
C TRP A 7 -0.99 0.26 -0.02
N LYS A 8 -1.23 1.53 -0.41
CA LYS A 8 -2.10 1.85 -1.55
C LYS A 8 -1.48 1.40 -2.86
N GLN A 9 -0.16 1.53 -3.00
CA GLN A 9 0.58 1.05 -4.14
C GLN A 9 0.44 -0.48 -4.31
N LYS A 10 0.54 -1.23 -3.22
CA LYS A 10 0.36 -2.69 -3.24
C LYS A 10 -1.06 -3.12 -3.61
N LYS A 11 -2.09 -2.43 -3.08
CA LYS A 11 -3.49 -2.68 -3.48
C LYS A 11 -3.72 -2.39 -4.97
N LEU A 12 -3.18 -1.29 -5.50
CA LEU A 12 -3.28 -0.95 -6.92
C LEU A 12 -2.56 -1.97 -7.81
N GLN A 13 -1.37 -2.40 -7.43
CA GLN A 13 -0.60 -3.41 -8.14
C GLN A 13 -1.35 -4.76 -8.19
N ARG A 14 -1.97 -5.16 -7.07
CA ARG A 14 -2.82 -6.35 -7.01
C ARG A 14 -4.02 -6.25 -7.96
N THR A 15 -4.77 -5.13 -7.90
CA THR A 15 -5.96 -4.96 -8.76
C THR A 15 -5.58 -4.98 -10.23
N PHE A 16 -4.51 -4.27 -10.61
CA PHE A 16 -4.00 -4.27 -11.97
C PHE A 16 -3.60 -5.67 -12.43
N SER A 17 -2.77 -6.36 -11.65
CA SER A 17 -2.27 -7.69 -12.03
C SER A 17 -3.35 -8.77 -12.07
N ALA A 18 -4.35 -8.70 -11.17
CA ALA A 18 -5.47 -9.61 -11.16
C ALA A 18 -6.35 -9.43 -12.42
N MET A 19 -6.67 -8.19 -12.75
CA MET A 19 -7.46 -7.89 -13.95
C MET A 19 -6.71 -8.27 -15.22
N LEU A 20 -5.41 -7.92 -15.29
CA LEU A 20 -4.56 -8.29 -16.43
C LEU A 20 -4.54 -9.81 -16.65
N ALA A 21 -4.36 -10.58 -15.56
CA ALA A 21 -4.35 -12.06 -15.66
C ALA A 21 -5.67 -12.63 -16.18
N VAL A 22 -6.80 -12.13 -15.67
CA VAL A 22 -8.13 -12.58 -16.14
C VAL A 22 -8.34 -12.26 -17.62
N LEU A 23 -7.92 -11.09 -18.07
CA LEU A 23 -8.07 -10.68 -19.47
C LEU A 23 -7.17 -11.47 -20.41
N LEU A 24 -5.93 -11.73 -20.01
CA LEU A 24 -4.99 -12.56 -20.79
C LEU A 24 -5.45 -14.01 -20.85
N ASP A 25 -5.93 -14.60 -19.76
CA ASP A 25 -6.50 -15.94 -19.74
C ASP A 25 -7.79 -16.02 -20.56
N GLY A 26 -8.53 -14.90 -20.69
CA GLY A 26 -9.69 -14.76 -21.57
C GLY A 26 -9.34 -14.56 -23.04
N GLY A 27 -8.06 -14.53 -23.41
CA GLY A 27 -7.59 -14.37 -24.80
C GLY A 27 -7.69 -12.93 -25.33
N VAL A 28 -7.81 -11.93 -24.44
CA VAL A 28 -7.79 -10.51 -24.83
C VAL A 28 -6.38 -10.12 -25.30
N PRO A 29 -6.22 -9.39 -26.42
CA PRO A 29 -4.91 -8.91 -26.86
C PRO A 29 -4.17 -8.14 -25.78
N GLU A 30 -2.84 -8.31 -25.67
CA GLU A 30 -2.01 -7.77 -24.59
C GLU A 30 -2.18 -6.26 -24.37
N ALA A 31 -2.15 -5.47 -25.43
CA ALA A 31 -2.31 -4.01 -25.34
C ALA A 31 -3.68 -3.60 -24.79
N GLU A 32 -4.73 -4.29 -25.22
CA GLU A 32 -6.10 -4.06 -24.75
C GLU A 32 -6.28 -4.53 -23.30
N ALA A 33 -5.72 -5.68 -22.95
CA ALA A 33 -5.71 -6.20 -21.60
C ALA A 33 -5.02 -5.25 -20.63
N VAL A 34 -3.87 -4.69 -21.00
CA VAL A 34 -3.15 -3.67 -20.20
C VAL A 34 -3.97 -2.39 -20.04
N ARG A 35 -4.64 -1.95 -21.11
CA ARG A 35 -5.50 -0.75 -21.07
C ARG A 35 -6.64 -0.95 -20.08
N LEU A 36 -7.41 -2.03 -20.22
CA LEU A 36 -8.55 -2.34 -19.35
C LEU A 36 -8.14 -2.57 -17.90
N ALA A 37 -7.02 -3.25 -17.67
CA ALA A 37 -6.46 -3.45 -16.34
C ALA A 37 -6.04 -2.12 -15.70
N GLY A 38 -5.45 -1.20 -16.46
CA GLY A 38 -5.11 0.14 -15.99
C GLY A 38 -6.34 0.95 -15.59
N ASP A 39 -7.39 0.91 -16.41
CA ASP A 39 -8.65 1.62 -16.18
C ASP A 39 -9.40 1.06 -14.95
N SER A 40 -9.34 -0.26 -14.71
CA SER A 40 -9.99 -0.92 -13.57
C SER A 40 -9.46 -0.44 -12.21
N THR A 41 -8.26 0.11 -12.15
CA THR A 41 -7.68 0.64 -10.90
C THR A 41 -8.28 1.98 -10.47
N ALA A 42 -9.03 2.66 -11.33
CA ALA A 42 -9.54 4.02 -11.14
C ALA A 42 -8.46 5.03 -10.66
N ASN A 43 -7.20 4.79 -11.02
CA ASN A 43 -6.05 5.58 -10.59
C ASN A 43 -5.29 6.13 -11.79
N GLU A 44 -5.15 7.46 -11.85
CA GLU A 44 -4.50 8.16 -12.96
C GLU A 44 -3.03 7.76 -13.16
N ILE A 45 -2.31 7.49 -12.06
CA ILE A 45 -0.90 7.07 -12.14
C ILE A 45 -0.79 5.67 -12.75
N CYS A 46 -1.68 4.75 -12.33
CA CYS A 46 -1.76 3.43 -12.95
C CYS A 46 -2.10 3.50 -14.43
N ARG A 47 -3.04 4.36 -14.80
CA ARG A 47 -3.43 4.58 -16.20
C ARG A 47 -2.28 5.09 -17.04
N ARG A 48 -1.51 6.08 -16.55
CA ARG A 48 -0.32 6.58 -17.24
C ARG A 48 0.75 5.51 -17.40
N ARG A 49 0.99 4.69 -16.39
CA ARG A 49 1.92 3.56 -16.48
C ARG A 49 1.44 2.50 -17.48
N ALA A 50 0.14 2.19 -17.50
CA ALA A 50 -0.45 1.32 -18.50
C ALA A 50 -0.22 1.83 -19.93
N GLN A 51 -0.38 3.13 -20.16
CA GLN A 51 -0.07 3.74 -21.46
C GLN A 51 1.41 3.61 -21.85
N GLN A 52 2.33 3.73 -20.87
CA GLN A 52 3.76 3.50 -21.14
C GLN A 52 4.05 2.04 -21.49
N VAL A 53 3.38 1.09 -20.85
CA VAL A 53 3.46 -0.35 -21.20
C VAL A 53 2.93 -0.58 -22.60
N ILE A 54 1.78 -0.03 -22.96
CA ILE A 54 1.21 -0.12 -24.32
C ILE A 54 2.18 0.43 -25.36
N ALA A 55 2.75 1.60 -25.12
CA ALA A 55 3.75 2.20 -26.02
C ALA A 55 5.03 1.33 -26.15
N ALA A 56 5.38 0.57 -25.12
CA ALA A 56 6.48 -0.40 -25.16
C ALA A 56 6.11 -1.64 -26.01
N LEU A 57 4.89 -2.15 -25.86
CA LEU A 57 4.37 -3.26 -26.67
C LEU A 57 4.31 -2.90 -28.17
N GLU A 58 3.88 -1.68 -28.50
CA GLU A 58 3.86 -1.16 -29.89
C GLU A 58 5.27 -1.08 -30.48
N LYS A 59 6.31 -0.91 -29.67
CA LYS A 59 7.73 -0.97 -30.09
C LYS A 59 8.28 -2.40 -30.19
N GLY A 60 7.45 -3.41 -29.96
CA GLY A 60 7.83 -4.83 -30.00
C GLY A 60 8.50 -5.35 -28.72
N ILE A 61 8.46 -4.61 -27.63
CA ILE A 61 8.92 -5.11 -26.32
C ILE A 61 7.89 -6.12 -25.81
N LYS A 62 8.33 -7.27 -25.30
CA LYS A 62 7.44 -8.29 -24.74
C LYS A 62 6.73 -7.78 -23.50
N LEU A 63 5.51 -8.31 -23.26
CA LEU A 63 4.69 -7.89 -22.12
C LEU A 63 5.38 -8.11 -20.77
N ASP A 64 6.09 -9.22 -20.59
CA ASP A 64 6.81 -9.54 -19.36
C ASP A 64 7.89 -8.49 -19.02
N ASP A 65 8.61 -7.97 -20.01
CA ASP A 65 9.58 -6.89 -19.83
C ASP A 65 8.89 -5.52 -19.64
N ALA A 66 7.84 -5.25 -20.39
CA ALA A 66 7.14 -3.97 -20.33
C ALA A 66 6.46 -3.74 -18.97
N VAL A 67 5.96 -4.80 -18.30
CA VAL A 67 5.33 -4.68 -16.98
C VAL A 67 6.29 -4.31 -15.84
N ARG A 68 7.60 -4.31 -16.05
CA ARG A 68 8.57 -3.78 -15.08
C ARG A 68 8.29 -2.33 -14.69
N LEU A 69 7.62 -1.58 -15.56
CA LEU A 69 7.17 -0.22 -15.25
C LEU A 69 6.13 -0.15 -14.10
N PHE A 70 5.48 -1.27 -13.79
CA PHE A 70 4.53 -1.39 -12.66
C PHE A 70 5.14 -1.92 -11.38
N ASP A 71 6.27 -2.60 -11.46
CA ASP A 71 6.87 -3.30 -10.32
C ASP A 71 8.38 -3.05 -10.22
N ASP A 72 8.74 -2.18 -9.29
CA ASP A 72 10.13 -1.87 -9.00
C ASP A 72 10.88 -3.07 -8.37
N SER A 73 10.15 -4.08 -7.84
CA SER A 73 10.73 -5.29 -7.24
C SER A 73 11.10 -6.37 -8.26
N GLY A 74 10.56 -6.30 -9.47
CA GLY A 74 10.71 -7.32 -10.52
C GLY A 74 9.96 -8.63 -10.26
N GLU A 75 9.21 -8.73 -9.15
CA GLU A 75 8.47 -9.94 -8.79
C GLU A 75 7.33 -10.22 -9.76
N PHE A 76 6.63 -9.16 -10.19
CA PHE A 76 5.54 -9.28 -11.15
C PHE A 76 6.06 -9.75 -12.53
N HIS A 77 7.16 -9.15 -13.00
CA HIS A 77 7.83 -9.59 -14.22
C HIS A 77 8.19 -11.08 -14.17
N TRP A 78 8.89 -11.52 -13.10
CA TRP A 78 9.30 -12.92 -12.94
C TRP A 78 8.10 -13.89 -12.95
N ARG A 79 7.01 -13.54 -12.26
CA ARG A 79 5.80 -14.35 -12.21
C ARG A 79 5.09 -14.42 -13.55
N LEU A 80 5.02 -13.31 -14.27
CA LEU A 80 4.42 -13.26 -15.59
C LEU A 80 5.21 -14.10 -16.58
N THR A 81 6.54 -14.00 -16.58
CA THR A 81 7.43 -14.83 -17.41
C THR A 81 7.24 -16.32 -17.11
N ASN A 82 7.16 -16.70 -15.84
CA ASN A 82 6.92 -18.10 -15.47
C ASN A 82 5.51 -18.56 -15.84
N ALA A 83 4.51 -17.71 -15.80
CA ALA A 83 3.14 -18.03 -16.19
C ALA A 83 3.02 -18.40 -17.67
N THR A 84 3.78 -17.76 -18.55
CA THR A 84 3.84 -18.08 -19.98
C THR A 84 4.38 -19.48 -20.27
N HIS A 85 5.20 -20.02 -19.37
CA HIS A 85 5.79 -21.37 -19.46
C HIS A 85 4.97 -22.43 -18.71
N ALA A 86 4.05 -22.03 -17.83
CA ALA A 86 3.23 -22.93 -17.04
C ALA A 86 1.86 -23.13 -17.70
N HIS A 87 1.42 -24.39 -17.83
CA HIS A 87 0.13 -24.76 -18.43
C HIS A 87 -1.09 -24.39 -17.54
N GLY A 88 -0.93 -23.57 -16.52
CA GLY A 88 -1.95 -23.29 -15.51
C GLY A 88 -2.67 -21.93 -15.62
N GLY A 89 -2.36 -21.10 -16.63
CA GLY A 89 -2.91 -19.76 -16.80
C GLY A 89 -2.28 -18.68 -15.89
N PHE A 90 -2.43 -17.43 -16.31
CA PHE A 90 -1.85 -16.28 -15.61
C PHE A 90 -2.45 -16.06 -14.22
N LEU A 91 -3.77 -16.23 -14.09
CA LEU A 91 -4.46 -16.04 -12.82
C LEU A 91 -3.96 -17.01 -11.74
N ASN A 92 -3.74 -18.28 -12.12
CA ASN A 92 -3.26 -19.30 -11.19
C ASN A 92 -1.80 -19.02 -10.76
N ALA A 93 -0.95 -18.60 -11.68
CA ALA A 93 0.43 -18.22 -11.40
C ALA A 93 0.55 -17.00 -10.46
N LEU A 94 -0.42 -16.09 -10.51
CA LEU A 94 -0.43 -14.87 -9.68
C LEU A 94 -1.18 -15.04 -8.36
N ARG A 95 -1.91 -16.13 -8.13
CA ARG A 95 -2.78 -16.32 -6.95
C ARG A 95 -2.03 -16.11 -5.62
N GLY A 96 -0.97 -16.86 -5.37
CA GLY A 96 -0.20 -16.73 -4.14
C GLY A 96 0.48 -15.36 -3.95
N TRP A 97 0.76 -14.65 -5.05
CA TRP A 97 1.30 -13.30 -4.99
C TRP A 97 0.23 -12.27 -4.62
N HIS A 98 -0.99 -12.43 -5.12
CA HIS A 98 -2.12 -11.57 -4.73
C HIS A 98 -2.40 -11.69 -3.22
N GLU A 99 -2.37 -12.90 -2.67
CA GLU A 99 -2.52 -13.14 -1.23
C GLU A 99 -1.38 -12.49 -0.43
N ALA A 100 -0.13 -12.59 -0.90
CA ALA A 100 1.02 -11.94 -0.26
C ALA A 100 0.94 -10.41 -0.33
N LEU A 101 0.45 -9.83 -1.43
CA LEU A 101 0.23 -8.39 -1.56
C LEU A 101 -0.85 -7.89 -0.62
N ASP A 102 -1.94 -8.63 -0.46
CA ASP A 102 -3.01 -8.30 0.50
C ASP A 102 -2.50 -8.35 1.94
N ALA A 103 -1.78 -9.42 2.30
CA ALA A 103 -1.19 -9.55 3.64
C ALA A 103 -0.21 -8.40 3.97
N LYS A 104 0.66 -8.03 3.02
CA LYS A 104 1.58 -6.90 3.19
C LYS A 104 0.85 -5.56 3.28
N ALA A 105 -0.19 -5.35 2.48
CA ALA A 105 -1.00 -4.14 2.56
C ALA A 105 -1.69 -4.02 3.92
N PHE A 106 -2.29 -5.11 4.41
CA PHE A 106 -2.95 -5.18 5.70
C PHE A 106 -1.98 -4.90 6.87
N GLN A 107 -0.81 -5.56 6.88
CA GLN A 107 0.21 -5.33 7.91
C GLN A 107 0.67 -3.88 7.99
N GLN A 108 0.86 -3.22 6.84
CA GLN A 108 1.28 -1.81 6.81
C GLN A 108 0.17 -0.86 7.28
N GLU A 109 -1.08 -1.16 6.98
CA GLU A 109 -2.24 -0.38 7.44
C GLU A 109 -2.42 -0.52 8.96
N GLU A 110 -2.28 -1.74 9.48
CA GLU A 110 -2.36 -2.05 10.90
C GLU A 110 -1.22 -1.38 11.69
N ALA A 111 0.01 -1.46 11.22
CA ALA A 111 1.16 -0.80 11.84
C ALA A 111 0.97 0.72 11.93
N ALA A 112 0.45 1.38 10.89
CA ALA A 112 0.15 2.81 10.91
C ALA A 112 -0.92 3.16 11.94
N THR A 113 -1.96 2.34 12.07
CA THR A 113 -3.04 2.52 13.05
C THR A 113 -2.51 2.36 14.48
N HIS A 114 -1.66 1.37 14.74
CA HIS A 114 -1.05 1.18 16.05
C HIS A 114 -0.17 2.34 16.48
N VAL A 115 0.65 2.88 15.58
CA VAL A 115 1.50 4.05 15.88
C VAL A 115 0.65 5.28 16.22
N LEU A 116 -0.43 5.53 15.47
CA LEU A 116 -1.35 6.64 15.74
C LEU A 116 -2.06 6.48 17.08
N THR A 117 -2.59 5.30 17.36
CA THR A 117 -3.31 5.02 18.62
C THR A 117 -2.37 5.13 19.82
N SER A 118 -1.17 4.52 19.75
CA SER A 118 -0.18 4.60 20.83
C SER A 118 0.29 6.04 21.06
N GLY A 119 0.51 6.80 19.99
CA GLY A 119 0.89 8.21 20.10
C GLY A 119 -0.17 9.06 20.80
N LEU A 120 -1.46 8.83 20.48
CA LEU A 120 -2.58 9.53 21.10
C LEU A 120 -2.71 9.20 22.59
N VAL A 121 -2.52 7.93 22.97
CA VAL A 121 -2.56 7.48 24.38
C VAL A 121 -1.42 8.12 25.18
N ILE A 122 -0.21 8.16 24.66
CA ILE A 122 0.94 8.80 25.30
C ILE A 122 0.68 10.30 25.47
N LEU A 123 0.19 10.97 24.44
CA LEU A 123 -0.14 12.39 24.49
C LEU A 123 -1.19 12.69 25.58
N ASN A 124 -2.25 11.89 25.64
CA ASN A 124 -3.29 12.02 26.65
C ASN A 124 -2.73 11.78 28.06
N GLY A 125 -1.89 10.76 28.25
CA GLY A 125 -1.22 10.50 29.52
C GLY A 125 -0.34 11.66 29.98
N LEU A 126 0.37 12.31 29.07
CA LEU A 126 1.22 13.46 29.36
C LEU A 126 0.38 14.69 29.80
N VAL A 127 -0.75 14.93 29.16
CA VAL A 127 -1.69 16.00 29.55
C VAL A 127 -2.23 15.77 30.97
N VAL A 128 -2.67 14.54 31.27
CA VAL A 128 -3.17 14.20 32.61
C VAL A 128 -2.07 14.34 33.67
N ALA A 129 -0.84 13.92 33.38
CA ALA A 129 0.29 14.06 34.29
C ALA A 129 0.60 15.53 34.57
N LEU A 130 0.57 16.41 33.57
CA LEU A 130 0.75 17.84 33.73
C LEU A 130 -0.32 18.47 34.62
N ILE A 131 -1.58 18.14 34.43
CA ILE A 131 -2.69 18.64 35.23
C ILE A 131 -2.54 18.16 36.67
N ALA A 132 -2.25 16.88 36.90
CA ALA A 132 -2.05 16.35 38.24
C ALA A 132 -0.89 17.03 38.95
N THR A 133 0.25 17.21 38.27
CA THR A 133 1.42 17.90 38.85
C THR A 133 1.11 19.35 39.19
N ALA A 134 0.38 20.06 38.38
CA ALA A 134 -0.04 21.44 38.64
C ALA A 134 -0.96 21.53 39.89
N MET A 135 -1.94 20.62 39.98
CA MET A 135 -2.83 20.57 41.14
C MET A 135 -2.09 20.28 42.45
N PHE A 136 -1.20 19.29 42.47
CA PHE A 136 -0.38 18.97 43.63
C PHE A 136 0.58 20.10 43.99
N GLY A 137 1.15 20.77 43.00
CA GLY A 137 2.01 21.93 43.20
C GLY A 137 1.31 23.08 43.91
N ILE A 138 0.06 23.40 43.52
CA ILE A 138 -0.77 24.41 44.16
C ILE A 138 -1.07 24.02 45.62
N LEU A 139 -1.42 22.76 45.87
CA LEU A 139 -1.74 22.25 47.20
C LEU A 139 -0.56 22.32 48.13
N ILE A 140 0.64 21.97 47.68
CA ILE A 140 1.89 22.09 48.43
C ILE A 140 2.23 23.57 48.73
N ALA A 141 2.03 24.48 47.76
CA ALA A 141 2.27 25.91 47.95
C ALA A 141 1.35 26.51 49.04
N ILE A 142 0.07 26.14 49.05
CA ILE A 142 -0.88 26.58 50.06
C ILE A 142 -0.46 26.03 51.44
N LEU A 143 -0.12 24.74 51.51
CA LEU A 143 0.29 24.12 52.78
C LEU A 143 1.54 24.76 53.37
N LYS A 144 2.56 25.08 52.55
CA LYS A 144 3.75 25.81 52.95
C LYS A 144 3.42 27.22 53.45
N GLY A 145 2.58 27.97 52.74
CA GLY A 145 2.17 29.31 53.15
C GLY A 145 1.44 29.36 54.49
N VAL A 146 0.67 28.30 54.82
CA VAL A 146 0.02 28.19 56.15
C VAL A 146 1.03 27.84 57.23
N LEU A 147 2.00 26.96 56.96
CA LEU A 147 3.05 26.59 57.91
C LEU A 147 4.01 27.74 58.23
N ASP A 148 4.34 28.58 57.28
CA ASP A 148 5.23 29.75 57.45
C ASP A 148 4.54 30.92 58.14
N ALA A 149 3.20 30.91 58.27
CA ALA A 149 2.39 31.94 58.92
C ALA A 149 2.06 31.62 60.40
N THR A 150 2.42 30.42 60.87
CA THR A 150 2.26 30.00 62.29
C THR A 150 3.59 29.91 63.01
#